data_52cf1192cb78f42b8e036d0cedcb31b6
#
_entry.id   52cf1192cb78f42b8e036d0cedcb31b6
#
_cell.length_a   1.000
_cell.length_b   1.000
_cell.length_c   1.000
_cell.angle_alpha   90.00
_cell.angle_beta   90.00
_cell.angle_gamma   90.00
#
_symmetry.space_group_name_H-M   'P 1'
#
loop_
_entity.id
_entity.type
_entity.pdbx_description
1 polymer ?
#
loop_
_entity_poly.entity_id
_entity_poly.type
_entity_poly.pdbx_seq_one_letter_code
_entity_poly.pdbx_strand_id
1 'polypeptide(L)'
;MILLASPALSQDYPQVASDDECECYRTNGSDAAYFKTHQFFDFRSLSEYAGVPDIIPDEWNSSHAHATSDYFLSDKWTDNWGIQSWNNSDILAQQQADEKAGRETTSDALYLLVNSPNNVYIEAGDDGDDDNDNTFLTMRTSRVGRFQSGAEFESVATGLHYLSVRMLARTRGDAGGVTAMFTYRGASDGALAEVQESDLEIRTLDPARKVQYTNQPSYTDEGEEVPEATRNATLPRGTLWTDWAVYRMDWTPTRTTHYVDGDEVAAIAFQNPRDPTQVYFNCWSDGGSWSGIMRDGRQAVLQIQWIEMVFNQTDVNDVQPSKKRADGDGGSCQKVCSIDETDTVGTAVLIEGAEGVASAILGLSGWLQLTLWIPLFTMFTIGMS
;
A
#
# COMPACT_ATOMS: atom_id res chain seq x y z
N MET A 1 -20.06 37.04 2.58
CA MET A 1 -18.89 36.97 3.47
C MET A 1 -18.08 35.77 3.01
N ILE A 2 -17.08 36.01 2.14
CA ILE A 2 -16.25 34.98 1.56
C ILE A 2 -15.13 34.70 2.58
N LEU A 3 -15.18 33.55 3.23
CA LEU A 3 -14.07 33.04 4.03
C LEU A 3 -12.96 32.62 3.06
N LEU A 4 -11.94 33.44 2.94
CA LEU A 4 -10.68 33.07 2.31
C LEU A 4 -10.01 32.05 3.24
N ALA A 5 -9.99 30.78 2.86
CA ALA A 5 -9.11 29.80 3.47
C ALA A 5 -7.68 30.29 3.24
N SER A 6 -6.96 30.56 4.32
CA SER A 6 -5.52 30.82 4.25
C SER A 6 -4.84 29.54 3.72
N PRO A 7 -3.95 29.62 2.71
CA PRO A 7 -3.13 28.48 2.37
C PRO A 7 -2.30 28.09 3.61
N ALA A 8 -2.38 26.84 4.04
CA ALA A 8 -1.41 26.30 4.98
C ALA A 8 -0.03 26.50 4.34
N LEU A 9 0.84 27.21 5.02
CA LEU A 9 2.25 27.30 4.63
C LEU A 9 2.80 25.88 4.74
N SER A 10 3.18 25.27 3.60
CA SER A 10 3.94 24.04 3.62
C SER A 10 5.22 24.32 4.38
N GLN A 11 5.50 23.57 5.41
CA GLN A 11 6.73 23.69 6.16
C GLN A 11 7.80 22.96 5.36
N ASP A 12 8.79 23.70 4.84
CA ASP A 12 9.93 23.13 4.13
C ASP A 12 10.84 22.41 5.15
N TYR A 13 10.74 21.10 5.19
CA TYR A 13 11.63 20.26 5.97
C TYR A 13 12.89 19.89 5.17
N PRO A 14 14.08 19.80 5.80
CA PRO A 14 15.28 19.40 5.09
C PRO A 14 15.21 17.92 4.68
N GLN A 15 15.51 17.65 3.40
CA GLN A 15 15.69 16.28 2.92
C GLN A 15 16.93 15.65 3.58
N VAL A 16 16.83 14.38 3.96
CA VAL A 16 17.96 13.60 4.45
C VAL A 16 18.78 13.06 3.26
N ALA A 17 20.10 12.95 3.45
CA ALA A 17 20.96 12.40 2.41
C ALA A 17 20.91 10.86 2.36
N SER A 18 20.55 10.22 3.48
CA SER A 18 20.33 8.78 3.57
C SER A 18 19.41 8.44 4.74
N ASP A 19 18.82 7.25 4.71
CA ASP A 19 17.97 6.72 5.79
C ASP A 19 18.71 6.57 7.13
N ASP A 20 20.04 6.49 7.13
CA ASP A 20 20.88 6.43 8.35
C ASP A 20 20.78 7.71 9.20
N GLU A 21 20.30 8.81 8.62
CA GLU A 21 20.06 10.04 9.36
C GLU A 21 18.78 10.01 10.19
N CYS A 22 17.90 9.03 9.96
CA CYS A 22 16.61 8.88 10.60
C CYS A 22 16.67 7.78 11.68
N GLU A 23 16.21 8.08 12.89
CA GLU A 23 16.03 7.05 13.92
C GLU A 23 14.67 6.38 13.84
N CYS A 24 13.68 7.10 13.32
CA CYS A 24 12.36 6.57 12.99
C CYS A 24 11.62 7.47 12.00
N TYR A 25 10.53 6.93 11.45
CA TYR A 25 9.66 7.58 10.48
C TYR A 25 8.27 7.75 11.07
N ARG A 26 7.69 8.94 10.95
CA ARG A 26 6.33 9.22 11.35
C ARG A 26 5.45 9.43 10.13
N THR A 27 4.34 8.70 10.07
CA THR A 27 3.30 8.94 9.06
C THR A 27 2.39 10.10 9.47
N ASN A 28 1.74 10.71 8.49
CA ASN A 28 0.64 11.65 8.71
C ASN A 28 -0.72 10.92 8.65
N GLY A 29 -1.83 11.67 8.79
CA GLY A 29 -3.19 11.13 8.72
C GLY A 29 -3.85 10.95 10.07
N SER A 30 -5.02 10.30 10.05
CA SER A 30 -5.90 10.21 11.22
C SER A 30 -5.41 9.23 12.31
N ASP A 31 -4.46 8.35 11.98
CA ASP A 31 -3.86 7.35 12.90
C ASP A 31 -2.34 7.32 12.73
N ALA A 32 -1.71 8.50 12.81
CA ALA A 32 -0.27 8.66 12.65
C ALA A 32 0.52 7.74 13.59
N ALA A 33 1.52 7.05 13.05
CA ALA A 33 2.31 6.07 13.78
C ALA A 33 3.82 6.23 13.51
N TYR A 34 4.64 5.57 14.34
CA TYR A 34 6.09 5.58 14.23
C TYR A 34 6.63 4.22 13.78
N PHE A 35 7.56 4.26 12.83
CA PHE A 35 8.18 3.09 12.23
C PHE A 35 9.70 3.21 12.26
N LYS A 36 10.41 2.08 12.20
CA LYS A 36 11.87 2.03 12.33
C LYS A 36 12.61 1.92 11.00
N THR A 37 11.98 1.35 10.00
CA THR A 37 12.61 1.01 8.73
C THR A 37 11.88 1.70 7.59
N HIS A 38 12.61 2.20 6.62
CA HIS A 38 12.12 2.73 5.34
C HIS A 38 12.69 1.90 4.19
N GLN A 39 11.88 1.64 3.18
CA GLN A 39 12.28 1.02 1.93
C GLN A 39 11.55 1.67 0.75
N PHE A 40 12.28 1.88 -0.33
CA PHE A 40 11.75 2.42 -1.58
C PHE A 40 12.20 1.59 -2.78
N PHE A 41 11.24 1.21 -3.63
CA PHE A 41 11.44 0.40 -4.82
C PHE A 41 10.94 1.17 -6.03
N ASP A 42 11.86 1.63 -6.88
CA ASP A 42 11.56 2.44 -8.06
C ASP A 42 11.69 1.61 -9.34
N PHE A 43 10.60 1.48 -10.08
CA PHE A 43 10.55 0.72 -11.33
C PHE A 43 10.55 1.63 -12.58
N ARG A 44 10.68 2.96 -12.41
CA ARG A 44 10.55 3.95 -13.48
C ARG A 44 11.76 4.05 -14.41
N SER A 45 12.90 3.51 -14.03
CA SER A 45 14.16 3.66 -14.76
C SER A 45 14.83 2.31 -15.06
N LEU A 46 14.02 1.31 -15.45
CA LEU A 46 14.47 -0.07 -15.68
C LEU A 46 14.38 -0.47 -17.18
N SER A 47 14.61 0.47 -18.09
CA SER A 47 14.44 0.26 -19.54
C SER A 47 15.28 -0.88 -20.11
N GLU A 48 16.45 -1.18 -19.51
CA GLU A 48 17.30 -2.32 -19.90
C GLU A 48 16.65 -3.69 -19.63
N TYR A 49 15.67 -3.74 -18.72
CA TYR A 49 14.94 -4.96 -18.35
C TYR A 49 13.54 -5.02 -18.95
N ALA A 50 13.15 -3.97 -19.71
CA ALA A 50 11.79 -3.87 -20.22
C ALA A 50 11.53 -4.90 -21.33
N GLY A 51 10.42 -5.61 -21.21
CA GLY A 51 9.95 -6.57 -22.20
C GLY A 51 8.66 -7.25 -21.76
N VAL A 52 7.66 -7.28 -22.63
CA VAL A 52 6.38 -7.95 -22.39
C VAL A 52 6.51 -9.41 -22.86
N PRO A 53 6.49 -10.38 -21.94
CA PRO A 53 6.61 -11.79 -22.32
C PRO A 53 5.32 -12.30 -22.95
N ASP A 54 5.47 -13.26 -23.89
CA ASP A 54 4.33 -13.99 -24.44
C ASP A 54 3.57 -14.73 -23.35
N ILE A 55 2.24 -14.87 -23.54
CA ILE A 55 1.41 -15.68 -22.65
C ILE A 55 1.75 -17.15 -22.86
N ILE A 56 2.05 -17.88 -21.78
CA ILE A 56 2.30 -19.31 -21.83
C ILE A 56 0.95 -20.05 -21.89
N PRO A 57 0.66 -20.78 -22.99
CA PRO A 57 -0.68 -21.39 -23.17
C PRO A 57 -0.86 -22.72 -22.44
N ASP A 58 0.15 -23.20 -21.75
CA ASP A 58 0.18 -24.47 -21.05
C ASP A 58 0.37 -24.27 -19.55
N GLU A 59 -0.50 -24.89 -18.73
CA GLU A 59 -0.54 -24.71 -17.27
C GLU A 59 0.75 -25.19 -16.58
N TRP A 60 1.33 -26.29 -17.07
CA TRP A 60 2.57 -26.83 -16.49
C TRP A 60 3.74 -25.87 -16.74
N ASN A 61 3.91 -25.44 -18.00
CA ASN A 61 4.99 -24.50 -18.35
C ASN A 61 4.77 -23.14 -17.68
N SER A 62 3.51 -22.72 -17.49
CA SER A 62 3.17 -21.49 -16.78
C SER A 62 3.62 -21.53 -15.30
N SER A 63 3.33 -22.63 -14.58
CA SER A 63 3.74 -22.80 -13.18
C SER A 63 5.25 -23.01 -12.98
N HIS A 64 5.97 -23.41 -14.04
CA HIS A 64 7.42 -23.65 -14.01
C HIS A 64 8.21 -22.61 -14.80
N ALA A 65 7.59 -21.49 -15.12
CA ALA A 65 8.25 -20.40 -15.82
C ALA A 65 9.40 -19.81 -15.00
N HIS A 66 10.40 -19.31 -15.71
CA HIS A 66 11.51 -18.56 -15.10
C HIS A 66 11.14 -17.08 -14.95
N ALA A 67 11.94 -16.36 -14.15
CA ALA A 67 11.89 -14.91 -14.09
C ALA A 67 12.05 -14.29 -15.50
N THR A 68 11.34 -13.20 -15.74
CA THR A 68 11.25 -12.57 -17.09
C THR A 68 12.47 -11.74 -17.46
N SER A 69 13.28 -11.34 -16.48
CA SER A 69 14.52 -10.61 -16.68
C SER A 69 15.49 -10.80 -15.51
N ASP A 70 16.76 -10.44 -15.74
CA ASP A 70 17.81 -10.49 -14.71
C ASP A 70 17.56 -9.54 -13.53
N TYR A 71 16.69 -8.54 -13.69
CA TYR A 71 16.26 -7.68 -12.58
C TYR A 71 15.67 -8.49 -11.43
N PHE A 72 14.79 -9.45 -11.73
CA PHE A 72 14.13 -10.31 -10.75
C PHE A 72 15.03 -11.40 -10.17
N LEU A 73 16.25 -11.55 -10.68
CA LEU A 73 17.30 -12.44 -10.16
C LEU A 73 18.36 -11.66 -9.36
N SER A 74 18.33 -10.33 -9.37
CA SER A 74 19.28 -9.48 -8.66
C SER A 74 18.98 -9.40 -7.17
N ASP A 75 20.01 -9.14 -6.35
CA ASP A 75 19.87 -8.92 -4.90
C ASP A 75 18.91 -7.74 -4.58
N LYS A 76 18.83 -6.73 -5.47
CA LYS A 76 17.86 -5.63 -5.31
C LYS A 76 16.41 -6.12 -5.22
N TRP A 77 16.09 -7.20 -5.91
CA TRP A 77 14.78 -7.83 -5.87
C TRP A 77 14.74 -8.96 -4.83
N THR A 78 15.63 -9.94 -4.90
CA THR A 78 15.56 -11.19 -4.13
C THR A 78 15.77 -11.03 -2.63
N ASP A 79 16.47 -9.97 -2.19
CA ASP A 79 16.61 -9.65 -0.77
C ASP A 79 15.29 -9.11 -0.16
N ASN A 80 14.36 -8.64 -1.00
CA ASN A 80 13.15 -7.96 -0.55
C ASN A 80 11.86 -8.68 -0.97
N TRP A 81 11.83 -9.29 -2.16
CA TRP A 81 10.62 -9.82 -2.79
C TRP A 81 10.83 -11.23 -3.36
N GLY A 82 9.80 -12.08 -3.22
CA GLY A 82 9.73 -13.42 -3.81
C GLY A 82 8.54 -13.55 -4.76
N ILE A 83 8.82 -13.82 -6.05
CA ILE A 83 7.74 -14.13 -7.00
C ILE A 83 7.21 -15.53 -6.75
N GLN A 84 5.89 -15.68 -6.74
CA GLN A 84 5.19 -16.90 -6.41
C GLN A 84 4.84 -17.73 -7.65
N SER A 85 4.78 -19.07 -7.50
CA SER A 85 4.49 -20.02 -8.57
C SER A 85 3.52 -21.14 -8.15
N TRP A 86 2.72 -20.92 -7.09
CA TRP A 86 1.71 -21.88 -6.64
C TRP A 86 0.46 -21.89 -7.52
N ASN A 87 -0.40 -22.90 -7.35
CA ASN A 87 -1.71 -22.99 -7.99
C ASN A 87 -2.78 -23.44 -6.98
N ASN A 88 -4.06 -23.28 -7.34
CA ASN A 88 -5.20 -23.61 -6.47
C ASN A 88 -5.75 -25.03 -6.69
N SER A 89 -4.98 -25.99 -7.21
CA SER A 89 -5.44 -27.34 -7.50
C SER A 89 -6.02 -28.07 -6.28
N ASP A 90 -5.42 -27.87 -5.11
CA ASP A 90 -5.88 -28.49 -3.86
C ASP A 90 -7.23 -27.90 -3.41
N ILE A 91 -7.42 -26.59 -3.58
CA ILE A 91 -8.70 -25.92 -3.30
C ILE A 91 -9.80 -26.48 -4.20
N LEU A 92 -9.53 -26.60 -5.51
CA LEU A 92 -10.50 -27.19 -6.47
C LEU A 92 -10.80 -28.65 -6.16
N ALA A 93 -9.81 -29.44 -5.76
CA ALA A 93 -10.01 -30.82 -5.37
C ALA A 93 -10.87 -30.94 -4.09
N GLN A 94 -10.64 -30.08 -3.11
CA GLN A 94 -11.46 -30.01 -1.89
C GLN A 94 -12.89 -29.60 -2.21
N GLN A 95 -13.10 -28.56 -3.02
CA GLN A 95 -14.42 -28.11 -3.49
C GLN A 95 -15.19 -29.26 -4.13
N GLN A 96 -14.60 -30.00 -5.06
CA GLN A 96 -15.23 -31.15 -5.70
C GLN A 96 -15.58 -32.28 -4.70
N ALA A 97 -14.73 -32.49 -3.70
CA ALA A 97 -14.98 -33.47 -2.65
C ALA A 97 -16.17 -33.07 -1.76
N ASP A 98 -16.30 -31.80 -1.43
CA ASP A 98 -17.37 -31.25 -0.62
C ASP A 98 -18.71 -31.26 -1.36
N GLU A 99 -18.72 -30.83 -2.63
CA GLU A 99 -19.90 -30.92 -3.51
C GLU A 99 -20.40 -32.36 -3.62
N LYS A 100 -19.49 -33.32 -3.85
CA LYS A 100 -19.82 -34.73 -3.93
C LYS A 100 -20.40 -35.31 -2.62
N ALA A 101 -19.94 -34.76 -1.49
CA ALA A 101 -20.41 -35.14 -0.15
C ALA A 101 -21.67 -34.38 0.27
N GLY A 102 -22.18 -33.45 -0.53
CA GLY A 102 -23.31 -32.58 -0.21
C GLY A 102 -23.00 -31.60 0.93
N ARG A 103 -21.72 -31.21 1.08
CA ARG A 103 -21.28 -30.20 2.03
C ARG A 103 -21.18 -28.83 1.33
N GLU A 104 -21.29 -27.78 2.10
CA GLU A 104 -21.01 -26.45 1.63
C GLU A 104 -19.51 -26.31 1.27
N THR A 105 -19.23 -25.59 0.19
CA THR A 105 -17.86 -25.36 -0.28
C THR A 105 -17.35 -24.01 0.25
N THR A 106 -16.08 -23.95 0.61
CA THR A 106 -15.41 -22.72 1.01
C THR A 106 -14.86 -21.91 -0.18
N SER A 107 -15.00 -22.45 -1.40
CA SER A 107 -14.56 -21.84 -2.65
C SER A 107 -15.61 -22.07 -3.73
N ASP A 108 -15.76 -21.11 -4.64
CA ASP A 108 -16.58 -21.19 -5.84
C ASP A 108 -15.75 -20.99 -7.12
N ALA A 109 -14.43 -21.21 -7.03
CA ALA A 109 -13.51 -21.12 -8.16
C ALA A 109 -13.94 -22.06 -9.31
N LEU A 110 -14.02 -21.50 -10.52
CA LEU A 110 -14.40 -22.27 -11.72
C LEU A 110 -13.18 -22.74 -12.50
N TYR A 111 -12.03 -22.13 -12.31
CA TYR A 111 -10.84 -22.39 -13.09
C TYR A 111 -9.63 -22.67 -12.19
N LEU A 112 -8.73 -23.50 -12.69
CA LEU A 112 -7.41 -23.62 -12.12
C LEU A 112 -6.71 -22.26 -12.26
N LEU A 113 -6.38 -21.62 -11.15
CA LEU A 113 -5.50 -20.46 -11.09
C LEU A 113 -4.06 -20.94 -10.96
N VAL A 114 -3.19 -20.43 -11.83
CA VAL A 114 -1.74 -20.70 -11.80
C VAL A 114 -1.01 -19.36 -11.69
N ASN A 115 -0.40 -19.08 -10.55
CA ASN A 115 0.54 -17.98 -10.41
C ASN A 115 1.82 -18.33 -11.16
N SER A 116 2.22 -17.47 -12.09
CA SER A 116 3.33 -17.70 -13.02
C SER A 116 4.35 -16.58 -12.91
N PRO A 117 5.64 -16.89 -12.70
CA PRO A 117 6.70 -15.89 -12.77
C PRO A 117 6.73 -15.13 -14.11
N ASN A 118 6.24 -15.74 -15.20
CA ASN A 118 6.11 -15.09 -16.51
C ASN A 118 5.14 -13.92 -16.54
N ASN A 119 4.33 -13.76 -15.51
CA ASN A 119 3.34 -12.69 -15.41
C ASN A 119 3.80 -11.51 -14.53
N VAL A 120 5.06 -11.52 -14.07
CA VAL A 120 5.71 -10.40 -13.39
C VAL A 120 6.86 -9.92 -14.26
N TYR A 121 6.77 -8.70 -14.82
CA TYR A 121 7.75 -8.18 -15.76
C TYR A 121 7.87 -6.66 -15.70
N ILE A 122 8.94 -6.12 -16.26
CA ILE A 122 9.12 -4.68 -16.47
C ILE A 122 8.57 -4.32 -17.85
N GLU A 123 7.71 -3.33 -17.91
CA GLU A 123 7.10 -2.83 -19.14
C GLU A 123 7.51 -1.39 -19.37
N ALA A 124 7.78 -1.02 -20.63
CA ALA A 124 8.00 0.37 -21.02
C ALA A 124 6.67 1.07 -21.24
N GLY A 125 6.59 2.36 -20.88
CA GLY A 125 5.44 3.21 -21.20
C GLY A 125 5.23 3.29 -22.73
N ASP A 126 3.98 3.37 -23.15
CA ASP A 126 3.63 3.57 -24.56
C ASP A 126 3.84 5.03 -24.98
N ASP A 127 4.22 5.27 -26.25
CA ASP A 127 4.47 6.59 -26.85
C ASP A 127 3.26 7.58 -26.80
N GLY A 128 2.19 7.25 -26.14
CA GLY A 128 0.98 8.04 -26.00
C GLY A 128 0.58 8.36 -24.56
N ASP A 129 1.27 7.82 -23.59
CA ASP A 129 1.10 8.18 -22.17
C ASP A 129 2.00 9.39 -21.85
N ASP A 130 1.57 10.26 -20.93
CA ASP A 130 2.36 11.42 -20.47
C ASP A 130 3.72 11.03 -19.84
N ASP A 131 3.95 9.72 -19.61
CA ASP A 131 5.13 9.10 -19.01
C ASP A 131 6.06 8.42 -20.03
N ASN A 132 6.23 8.98 -21.21
CA ASN A 132 6.91 8.42 -22.40
C ASN A 132 8.29 7.80 -22.20
N ASP A 133 8.97 8.04 -21.09
CA ASP A 133 10.32 7.51 -20.81
C ASP A 133 10.36 6.61 -19.57
N ASN A 134 9.22 6.40 -18.88
CA ASN A 134 9.18 5.62 -17.66
C ASN A 134 8.83 4.16 -17.91
N THR A 135 9.49 3.27 -17.18
CA THR A 135 9.10 1.88 -17.05
C THR A 135 8.25 1.67 -15.81
N PHE A 136 7.59 0.54 -15.71
CA PHE A 136 6.84 0.12 -14.52
C PHE A 136 6.85 -1.40 -14.40
N LEU A 137 6.70 -1.88 -13.18
CA LEU A 137 6.46 -3.30 -12.93
C LEU A 137 5.03 -3.62 -13.31
N THR A 138 4.83 -4.67 -14.12
CA THR A 138 3.51 -5.16 -14.52
C THR A 138 3.28 -6.57 -13.99
N MET A 139 2.11 -6.75 -13.37
CA MET A 139 1.58 -8.05 -12.98
C MET A 139 0.36 -8.35 -13.83
N ARG A 140 0.31 -9.54 -14.43
CA ARG A 140 -0.73 -9.90 -15.39
C ARG A 140 -1.54 -11.11 -14.96
N THR A 141 -2.86 -11.05 -15.13
CA THR A 141 -3.72 -12.24 -15.15
C THR A 141 -4.34 -12.41 -16.52
N SER A 142 -4.37 -13.65 -17.02
CA SER A 142 -4.87 -13.97 -18.36
C SER A 142 -5.70 -15.25 -18.36
N ARG A 143 -6.84 -15.23 -19.06
CA ARG A 143 -7.65 -16.42 -19.29
C ARG A 143 -7.08 -17.20 -20.47
N VAL A 144 -6.65 -18.43 -20.23
CA VAL A 144 -5.97 -19.26 -21.23
C VAL A 144 -6.70 -20.60 -21.37
N GLY A 145 -7.66 -20.65 -22.30
CA GLY A 145 -8.43 -21.85 -22.56
C GLY A 145 -9.08 -22.42 -21.30
N ARG A 146 -8.41 -23.34 -20.60
CA ARG A 146 -8.98 -24.11 -19.47
C ARG A 146 -8.54 -23.62 -18.09
N PHE A 147 -7.52 -22.76 -18.02
CA PHE A 147 -6.99 -22.24 -16.76
C PHE A 147 -6.86 -20.71 -16.79
N GLN A 148 -6.65 -20.13 -15.63
CA GLN A 148 -6.35 -18.72 -15.43
C GLN A 148 -4.89 -18.60 -15.01
N SER A 149 -4.08 -17.89 -15.79
CA SER A 149 -2.73 -17.53 -15.39
C SER A 149 -2.78 -16.25 -14.56
N GLY A 150 -2.12 -16.23 -13.41
CA GLY A 150 -2.06 -15.07 -12.49
C GLY A 150 -0.64 -14.70 -12.14
N ALA A 151 -0.49 -13.66 -11.33
CA ALA A 151 0.78 -13.17 -10.81
C ALA A 151 0.66 -12.86 -9.33
N GLU A 152 1.71 -13.18 -8.56
CA GLU A 152 1.84 -12.82 -7.17
C GLU A 152 3.31 -12.66 -6.79
N PHE A 153 3.62 -11.67 -5.96
CA PHE A 153 4.89 -11.61 -5.24
C PHE A 153 4.65 -11.13 -3.81
N GLU A 154 5.56 -11.52 -2.91
CA GLU A 154 5.46 -11.22 -1.48
C GLU A 154 6.76 -10.68 -0.92
N SER A 155 6.70 -9.99 0.22
CA SER A 155 7.90 -9.58 0.95
C SER A 155 8.65 -10.80 1.50
N VAL A 156 9.98 -10.79 1.39
CA VAL A 156 10.85 -11.79 2.04
C VAL A 156 10.79 -11.65 3.56
N ALA A 157 10.63 -10.42 4.05
CA ALA A 157 10.45 -10.15 5.47
C ALA A 157 9.09 -10.68 5.96
N THR A 158 9.12 -11.67 6.88
CA THR A 158 7.93 -12.34 7.42
C THR A 158 7.44 -11.77 8.75
N GLY A 159 8.17 -10.80 9.30
CA GLY A 159 7.92 -10.24 10.64
C GLY A 159 7.45 -8.79 10.61
N LEU A 160 6.77 -8.33 9.57
CA LEU A 160 6.28 -6.95 9.48
C LEU A 160 5.16 -6.71 10.52
N HIS A 161 5.34 -5.73 11.44
CA HIS A 161 4.43 -5.49 12.55
C HIS A 161 4.60 -4.11 13.19
N TYR A 162 4.01 -3.10 12.80
CA TYR A 162 3.01 -2.67 11.86
C TYR A 162 3.67 -1.97 10.65
N LEU A 163 2.89 -1.39 9.72
CA LEU A 163 3.46 -0.74 8.54
C LEU A 163 2.56 0.37 7.96
N SER A 164 3.18 1.23 7.15
CA SER A 164 2.52 2.00 6.10
C SER A 164 3.16 1.58 4.78
N VAL A 165 2.37 1.06 3.86
CA VAL A 165 2.80 0.69 2.50
C VAL A 165 1.99 1.47 1.48
N ARG A 166 2.68 1.98 0.46
CA ARG A 166 2.04 2.70 -0.64
C ARG A 166 2.68 2.36 -1.99
N MET A 167 1.88 2.46 -3.03
CA MET A 167 2.30 2.26 -4.41
C MET A 167 1.69 3.33 -5.31
N LEU A 168 2.45 3.84 -6.28
CA LEU A 168 1.89 4.55 -7.42
C LEU A 168 1.53 3.52 -8.48
N ALA A 169 0.24 3.30 -8.67
CA ALA A 169 -0.24 2.18 -9.47
C ALA A 169 -1.50 2.51 -10.25
N ARG A 170 -1.79 1.69 -11.25
CA ARG A 170 -3.06 1.65 -11.98
C ARG A 170 -3.44 0.21 -12.33
N THR A 171 -4.73 -0.02 -12.51
CA THR A 171 -5.27 -1.29 -13.00
C THR A 171 -5.83 -1.10 -14.40
N ARG A 172 -5.56 -2.01 -15.33
CA ARG A 172 -6.11 -1.99 -16.70
C ARG A 172 -6.57 -3.36 -17.11
N GLY A 173 -7.44 -3.44 -18.10
CA GLY A 173 -7.80 -4.68 -18.78
C GLY A 173 -9.27 -5.02 -18.78
N ASP A 174 -9.55 -6.27 -19.12
CA ASP A 174 -10.90 -6.81 -19.27
C ASP A 174 -11.52 -7.17 -17.92
N ALA A 175 -12.86 -7.21 -17.87
CA ALA A 175 -13.60 -7.63 -16.70
C ALA A 175 -13.27 -9.09 -16.31
N GLY A 176 -13.24 -9.35 -14.99
CA GLY A 176 -12.97 -10.66 -14.43
C GLY A 176 -11.54 -10.81 -13.86
N GLY A 177 -10.79 -9.73 -13.75
CA GLY A 177 -9.52 -9.70 -13.02
C GLY A 177 -9.63 -8.96 -11.70
N VAL A 178 -8.79 -9.33 -10.74
CA VAL A 178 -8.62 -8.68 -9.44
C VAL A 178 -7.17 -8.28 -9.30
N THR A 179 -6.91 -7.06 -8.88
CA THR A 179 -5.57 -6.58 -8.51
C THR A 179 -5.58 -6.14 -7.07
N ALA A 180 -4.57 -6.56 -6.30
CA ALA A 180 -4.55 -6.28 -4.87
C ALA A 180 -3.15 -5.93 -4.34
N MET A 181 -3.19 -5.18 -3.22
CA MET A 181 -2.10 -4.99 -2.28
C MET A 181 -2.66 -5.34 -0.90
N PHE A 182 -2.02 -6.28 -0.20
CA PHE A 182 -2.56 -6.78 1.06
C PHE A 182 -1.47 -7.25 2.01
N THR A 183 -1.85 -7.38 3.29
CA THR A 183 -1.04 -8.07 4.29
C THR A 183 -1.69 -9.43 4.57
N TYR A 184 -0.90 -10.48 4.73
CA TYR A 184 -1.45 -11.82 4.96
C TYR A 184 -0.61 -12.64 5.92
N ARG A 185 -1.31 -13.32 6.83
CA ARG A 185 -0.81 -14.41 7.65
C ARG A 185 -1.83 -15.53 7.69
N GLY A 186 -1.48 -16.68 7.12
CA GLY A 186 -2.31 -17.87 7.20
C GLY A 186 -2.42 -18.44 8.61
N ALA A 187 -3.50 -19.14 8.90
CA ALA A 187 -3.67 -19.89 10.13
C ALA A 187 -2.75 -21.10 10.18
N SER A 188 -2.20 -21.39 11.37
CA SER A 188 -1.29 -22.53 11.56
C SER A 188 -1.98 -23.89 11.42
N ASP A 189 -3.28 -23.95 11.66
CA ASP A 189 -4.11 -25.16 11.64
C ASP A 189 -5.19 -25.14 10.53
N GLY A 190 -5.18 -24.09 9.69
CA GLY A 190 -6.17 -23.89 8.64
C GLY A 190 -7.52 -23.32 9.12
N ALA A 191 -7.62 -22.92 10.40
CA ALA A 191 -8.83 -22.30 10.92
C ALA A 191 -9.00 -20.87 10.35
N LEU A 192 -10.06 -20.63 9.58
CA LEU A 192 -10.35 -19.32 8.97
C LEU A 192 -10.38 -18.18 9.99
N ALA A 193 -10.84 -18.44 11.22
CA ALA A 193 -10.88 -17.46 12.29
C ALA A 193 -9.48 -16.95 12.75
N GLU A 194 -8.40 -17.65 12.40
CA GLU A 194 -7.03 -17.27 12.72
C GLU A 194 -6.30 -16.59 11.56
N VAL A 195 -6.89 -16.55 10.37
CA VAL A 195 -6.36 -15.77 9.24
C VAL A 195 -6.34 -14.29 9.64
N GLN A 196 -5.25 -13.64 9.35
CA GLN A 196 -5.08 -12.20 9.57
C GLN A 196 -4.65 -11.57 8.26
N GLU A 197 -5.53 -10.73 7.73
CA GLU A 197 -5.36 -10.16 6.41
C GLU A 197 -6.02 -8.78 6.35
N SER A 198 -5.43 -7.88 5.63
CA SER A 198 -6.03 -6.60 5.29
C SER A 198 -5.77 -6.29 3.83
N ASP A 199 -6.83 -6.05 3.09
CA ASP A 199 -6.86 -5.99 1.64
C ASP A 199 -7.20 -4.62 1.11
N LEU A 200 -6.54 -4.25 0.01
CA LEU A 200 -6.99 -3.30 -0.98
C LEU A 200 -7.18 -4.06 -2.28
N GLU A 201 -8.41 -4.13 -2.79
CA GLU A 201 -8.74 -4.87 -4.01
C GLU A 201 -9.47 -4.00 -5.03
N ILE A 202 -9.03 -4.10 -6.29
CA ILE A 202 -9.69 -3.52 -7.46
C ILE A 202 -10.16 -4.66 -8.34
N ARG A 203 -11.48 -4.81 -8.49
CA ARG A 203 -12.08 -5.81 -9.39
C ARG A 203 -12.42 -5.14 -10.71
N THR A 204 -11.88 -5.65 -11.81
CA THR A 204 -12.09 -5.05 -13.14
C THR A 204 -13.51 -5.20 -13.67
N LEU A 205 -14.36 -5.99 -13.01
CA LEU A 205 -15.79 -6.08 -13.30
C LEU A 205 -16.61 -4.94 -12.66
N ASP A 206 -16.03 -4.24 -11.67
CA ASP A 206 -16.69 -3.15 -10.98
C ASP A 206 -16.55 -1.81 -11.75
N PRO A 207 -17.41 -0.82 -11.45
CA PRO A 207 -17.23 0.52 -11.99
C PRO A 207 -15.83 1.07 -11.70
N ALA A 208 -15.19 1.72 -12.67
CA ALA A 208 -13.79 2.17 -12.59
C ALA A 208 -13.46 3.14 -11.44
N ARG A 209 -14.43 3.53 -10.63
CA ARG A 209 -14.28 4.34 -9.42
C ARG A 209 -14.42 3.56 -8.12
N LYS A 210 -14.62 2.25 -8.17
CA LYS A 210 -14.86 1.44 -6.98
C LYS A 210 -13.60 0.67 -6.61
N VAL A 211 -13.25 0.75 -5.33
CA VAL A 211 -12.20 -0.05 -4.69
C VAL A 211 -12.80 -0.65 -3.44
N GLN A 212 -12.44 -1.87 -3.12
CA GLN A 212 -12.86 -2.56 -1.92
C GLN A 212 -11.69 -2.71 -0.96
N TYR A 213 -11.98 -2.54 0.32
CA TYR A 213 -11.06 -2.71 1.44
C TYR A 213 -11.68 -3.70 2.42
N THR A 214 -10.92 -4.68 2.86
CA THR A 214 -11.43 -5.77 3.71
C THR A 214 -10.39 -6.17 4.74
N ASN A 215 -10.82 -6.43 5.98
CA ASN A 215 -10.04 -7.17 6.95
C ASN A 215 -10.64 -8.57 7.09
N GLN A 216 -9.81 -9.62 7.03
CA GLN A 216 -10.27 -11.00 7.13
C GLN A 216 -10.14 -11.55 8.56
N PRO A 217 -11.03 -12.48 8.94
CA PRO A 217 -12.15 -13.03 8.17
C PRO A 217 -13.33 -12.06 8.06
N SER A 218 -13.88 -11.93 6.86
CA SER A 218 -15.04 -11.06 6.55
C SER A 218 -16.36 -11.81 6.43
N TYR A 219 -16.34 -13.12 6.71
CA TYR A 219 -17.49 -14.00 6.73
C TYR A 219 -17.55 -14.76 8.05
N THR A 220 -18.76 -15.10 8.50
CA THR A 220 -18.98 -16.02 9.62
C THR A 220 -18.74 -17.47 9.19
N ASP A 221 -18.66 -18.38 10.16
CA ASP A 221 -18.56 -19.83 9.87
C ASP A 221 -19.77 -20.37 9.08
N GLU A 222 -20.91 -19.67 9.10
CA GLU A 222 -22.11 -19.96 8.32
C GLU A 222 -22.08 -19.33 6.92
N GLY A 223 -21.01 -18.62 6.55
CA GLY A 223 -20.86 -17.97 5.24
C GLY A 223 -21.60 -16.62 5.10
N GLU A 224 -22.05 -16.03 6.20
CA GLU A 224 -22.69 -14.72 6.18
C GLU A 224 -21.65 -13.61 6.18
N GLU A 225 -21.83 -12.58 5.33
CA GLU A 225 -20.95 -11.39 5.29
C GLU A 225 -20.98 -10.64 6.63
N VAL A 226 -19.81 -10.17 7.06
CA VAL A 226 -19.63 -9.28 8.21
C VAL A 226 -19.39 -7.86 7.71
N PRO A 227 -20.41 -6.98 7.71
CA PRO A 227 -20.33 -5.65 7.10
C PRO A 227 -19.27 -4.74 7.75
N GLU A 228 -18.92 -4.99 9.01
CA GLU A 228 -17.89 -4.23 9.73
C GLU A 228 -16.50 -4.49 9.19
N ALA A 229 -16.27 -5.65 8.57
CA ALA A 229 -14.98 -6.06 8.03
C ALA A 229 -14.65 -5.43 6.67
N THR A 230 -15.65 -4.89 5.96
CA THR A 230 -15.49 -4.43 4.58
C THR A 230 -15.93 -2.98 4.39
N ARG A 231 -15.23 -2.27 3.52
CA ARG A 231 -15.58 -0.92 3.02
C ARG A 231 -15.48 -0.88 1.50
N ASN A 232 -16.56 -0.51 0.86
CA ASN A 232 -16.60 -0.18 -0.56
C ASN A 232 -16.46 1.34 -0.70
N ALA A 233 -15.35 1.81 -1.25
CA ALA A 233 -15.11 3.22 -1.45
C ALA A 233 -15.24 3.64 -2.92
N THR A 234 -15.56 4.93 -3.10
CA THR A 234 -15.46 5.58 -4.40
C THR A 234 -14.19 6.41 -4.41
N LEU A 235 -13.36 6.24 -5.43
CA LEU A 235 -12.13 7.00 -5.59
C LEU A 235 -12.39 8.50 -5.57
N PRO A 236 -11.56 9.28 -4.86
CA PRO A 236 -11.73 10.71 -4.68
C PRO A 236 -11.48 11.48 -5.98
N ARG A 237 -11.85 12.75 -6.00
CA ARG A 237 -11.54 13.75 -7.05
C ARG A 237 -11.88 13.32 -8.48
N GLY A 238 -12.63 12.25 -8.65
CA GLY A 238 -13.00 11.74 -9.97
C GLY A 238 -12.00 10.79 -10.59
N THR A 239 -10.95 10.42 -9.87
CA THR A 239 -9.95 9.42 -10.25
C THR A 239 -10.63 8.09 -10.63
N LEU A 240 -10.08 7.43 -11.62
CA LEU A 240 -10.43 6.07 -12.01
C LEU A 240 -9.27 5.14 -11.63
N TRP A 241 -9.56 3.88 -11.33
CA TRP A 241 -8.47 2.92 -11.08
C TRP A 241 -7.62 2.62 -12.33
N THR A 242 -8.04 3.13 -13.51
CA THR A 242 -7.23 3.13 -14.74
C THR A 242 -6.22 4.26 -14.83
N ASP A 243 -6.35 5.27 -13.97
CA ASP A 243 -5.41 6.39 -13.89
C ASP A 243 -4.32 6.06 -12.87
N TRP A 244 -3.14 6.64 -13.02
CA TRP A 244 -2.11 6.55 -12.01
C TRP A 244 -2.58 7.26 -10.74
N ALA A 245 -2.52 6.56 -9.60
CA ALA A 245 -2.86 7.09 -8.29
C ALA A 245 -1.99 6.46 -7.21
N VAL A 246 -1.75 7.19 -6.13
CA VAL A 246 -1.04 6.66 -4.96
C VAL A 246 -2.04 5.96 -4.05
N TYR A 247 -1.98 4.65 -3.98
CA TYR A 247 -2.74 3.83 -3.04
C TYR A 247 -1.89 3.55 -1.81
N ARG A 248 -2.42 3.84 -0.61
CA ARG A 248 -1.71 3.66 0.66
C ARG A 248 -2.56 2.89 1.64
N MET A 249 -1.94 1.96 2.38
CA MET A 249 -2.47 1.25 3.53
C MET A 249 -1.61 1.55 4.75
N ASP A 250 -2.22 2.07 5.81
CA ASP A 250 -1.62 2.21 7.13
C ASP A 250 -2.21 1.15 8.07
N TRP A 251 -1.40 0.20 8.45
CA TRP A 251 -1.76 -0.78 9.44
C TRP A 251 -1.10 -0.44 10.77
N THR A 252 -1.93 -0.12 11.75
CA THR A 252 -1.55 0.27 13.12
C THR A 252 -2.13 -0.73 14.15
N PRO A 253 -1.78 -0.64 15.44
CA PRO A 253 -2.39 -1.49 16.47
C PRO A 253 -3.92 -1.37 16.60
N THR A 254 -4.51 -0.29 16.12
CA THR A 254 -5.92 0.04 16.33
C THR A 254 -6.81 -0.25 15.14
N ARG A 255 -6.28 -0.13 13.92
CA ARG A 255 -7.03 -0.29 12.68
C ARG A 255 -6.11 -0.30 11.44
N THR A 256 -6.67 -0.69 10.31
CA THR A 256 -6.13 -0.35 9.00
C THR A 256 -6.85 0.87 8.44
N THR A 257 -6.09 1.81 7.88
CA THR A 257 -6.61 3.03 7.23
C THR A 257 -6.07 3.09 5.81
N HIS A 258 -6.94 3.39 4.85
CA HIS A 258 -6.59 3.43 3.44
C HIS A 258 -6.75 4.83 2.88
N TYR A 259 -5.79 5.22 2.03
CA TYR A 259 -5.76 6.53 1.38
C TYR A 259 -5.56 6.36 -0.12
N VAL A 260 -6.12 7.31 -0.89
CA VAL A 260 -5.85 7.45 -2.32
C VAL A 260 -5.49 8.91 -2.59
N ASP A 261 -4.31 9.15 -3.17
CA ASP A 261 -3.74 10.48 -3.41
C ASP A 261 -3.78 11.40 -2.17
N GLY A 262 -3.54 10.80 -0.98
CA GLY A 262 -3.55 11.47 0.30
C GLY A 262 -4.93 11.65 0.95
N ASP A 263 -6.03 11.38 0.25
CA ASP A 263 -7.37 11.42 0.83
C ASP A 263 -7.69 10.09 1.54
N GLU A 264 -8.11 10.14 2.82
CA GLU A 264 -8.60 8.96 3.54
C GLU A 264 -9.91 8.48 2.89
N VAL A 265 -9.94 7.21 2.45
CA VAL A 265 -11.08 6.61 1.75
C VAL A 265 -11.77 5.51 2.54
N ALA A 266 -11.05 4.85 3.46
CA ALA A 266 -11.60 3.82 4.33
C ALA A 266 -10.78 3.68 5.63
N ALA A 267 -11.46 3.27 6.71
CA ALA A 267 -10.82 2.84 7.95
C ALA A 267 -11.59 1.66 8.53
N ILE A 268 -10.89 0.59 8.92
CA ILE A 268 -11.47 -0.66 9.43
C ILE A 268 -10.73 -1.06 10.70
N ALA A 269 -11.46 -1.09 11.81
CA ALA A 269 -10.95 -1.58 13.11
C ALA A 269 -11.36 -3.02 13.38
N PHE A 270 -12.43 -3.50 12.75
CA PHE A 270 -12.89 -4.87 12.90
C PHE A 270 -11.90 -5.83 12.23
N GLN A 271 -11.55 -6.93 12.90
CA GLN A 271 -10.54 -7.92 12.42
C GLN A 271 -9.22 -7.29 11.97
N ASN A 272 -8.81 -6.19 12.61
CA ASN A 272 -7.51 -5.59 12.37
C ASN A 272 -6.39 -6.63 12.65
N PRO A 273 -5.47 -6.91 11.71
CA PRO A 273 -4.40 -7.88 11.93
C PRO A 273 -3.60 -7.55 13.21
N ARG A 274 -3.28 -8.59 13.99
CA ARG A 274 -2.65 -8.44 15.32
C ARG A 274 -1.26 -9.01 15.41
N ASP A 275 -0.94 -9.94 14.52
CA ASP A 275 0.32 -10.68 14.51
C ASP A 275 1.18 -10.24 13.31
N PRO A 276 2.50 -10.43 13.37
CA PRO A 276 3.38 -10.12 12.25
C PRO A 276 2.95 -10.83 10.98
N THR A 277 2.99 -10.11 9.87
CA THR A 277 2.57 -10.58 8.54
C THR A 277 3.66 -10.37 7.49
N GLN A 278 3.33 -10.69 6.24
CA GLN A 278 4.04 -10.27 5.03
C GLN A 278 3.16 -9.32 4.22
N VAL A 279 3.77 -8.57 3.31
CA VAL A 279 3.04 -7.76 2.30
C VAL A 279 3.05 -8.51 0.98
N TYR A 280 1.90 -8.52 0.34
CA TYR A 280 1.63 -9.20 -0.93
C TYR A 280 1.09 -8.24 -1.97
N PHE A 281 1.41 -8.54 -3.22
CA PHE A 281 0.80 -7.92 -4.38
C PHE A 281 0.37 -9.03 -5.33
N ASN A 282 -0.85 -8.94 -5.88
CA ASN A 282 -1.28 -9.92 -6.86
C ASN A 282 -2.14 -9.33 -8.00
N CYS A 283 -2.23 -10.10 -9.06
CA CYS A 283 -3.16 -9.89 -10.15
C CYS A 283 -3.69 -11.28 -10.56
N TRP A 284 -4.97 -11.54 -10.27
CA TRP A 284 -5.53 -12.87 -10.32
C TRP A 284 -6.97 -12.91 -10.83
N SER A 285 -7.46 -14.12 -11.09
CA SER A 285 -8.85 -14.48 -11.27
C SER A 285 -8.97 -16.00 -11.14
N ASP A 286 -10.13 -16.49 -10.76
CA ASP A 286 -10.43 -17.91 -10.71
C ASP A 286 -11.81 -18.22 -11.35
N GLY A 287 -12.48 -17.17 -11.82
CA GLY A 287 -13.82 -17.26 -12.42
C GLY A 287 -14.96 -17.39 -11.41
N GLY A 288 -14.68 -17.39 -10.11
CA GLY A 288 -15.67 -17.40 -9.04
C GLY A 288 -16.49 -16.11 -8.97
N SER A 289 -17.44 -16.06 -8.05
CA SER A 289 -18.35 -14.92 -7.90
C SER A 289 -17.63 -13.63 -7.53
N TRP A 290 -16.51 -13.73 -6.83
CA TRP A 290 -15.71 -12.57 -6.44
C TRP A 290 -14.97 -11.93 -7.62
N SER A 291 -14.12 -12.70 -8.29
CA SER A 291 -13.34 -12.21 -9.43
C SER A 291 -14.20 -11.95 -10.67
N GLY A 292 -15.25 -12.76 -10.85
CA GLY A 292 -16.02 -12.85 -12.08
C GLY A 292 -15.31 -13.64 -13.17
N ILE A 293 -16.04 -13.95 -14.23
CA ILE A 293 -15.54 -14.76 -15.36
C ILE A 293 -14.83 -13.86 -16.36
N MET A 294 -13.52 -14.02 -16.50
CA MET A 294 -12.76 -13.45 -17.62
C MET A 294 -12.99 -14.27 -18.90
N ARG A 295 -13.21 -13.60 -20.04
CA ARG A 295 -13.35 -14.28 -21.33
C ARG A 295 -12.02 -14.87 -21.76
N ASP A 296 -12.07 -16.00 -22.46
CA ASP A 296 -10.87 -16.63 -23.03
C ASP A 296 -10.09 -15.69 -23.92
N GLY A 297 -8.75 -15.71 -23.79
CA GLY A 297 -7.82 -14.82 -24.48
C GLY A 297 -7.82 -13.37 -23.96
N ARG A 298 -8.50 -13.07 -22.86
CA ARG A 298 -8.51 -11.73 -22.24
C ARG A 298 -7.58 -11.67 -21.04
N GLN A 299 -7.23 -10.45 -20.66
CA GLN A 299 -6.28 -10.20 -19.58
C GLN A 299 -6.64 -8.93 -18.79
N ALA A 300 -6.10 -8.86 -17.58
CA ALA A 300 -6.03 -7.65 -16.78
C ALA A 300 -4.63 -7.53 -16.18
N VAL A 301 -4.23 -6.30 -15.84
CA VAL A 301 -2.90 -6.01 -15.30
C VAL A 301 -2.98 -5.02 -14.14
N LEU A 302 -2.09 -5.19 -13.17
CA LEU A 302 -1.67 -4.18 -12.21
C LEU A 302 -0.33 -3.64 -12.67
N GLN A 303 -0.23 -2.32 -12.84
CA GLN A 303 0.99 -1.62 -13.22
C GLN A 303 1.44 -0.74 -12.06
N ILE A 304 2.70 -0.83 -11.65
CA ILE A 304 3.27 -0.16 -10.47
C ILE A 304 4.53 0.59 -10.89
N GLN A 305 4.56 1.90 -10.69
CA GLN A 305 5.76 2.72 -10.95
C GLN A 305 6.74 2.65 -9.79
N TRP A 306 6.24 2.63 -8.54
CA TRP A 306 7.07 2.49 -7.36
C TRP A 306 6.26 1.95 -6.17
N ILE A 307 6.99 1.35 -5.21
CA ILE A 307 6.48 0.95 -3.90
C ILE A 307 7.35 1.64 -2.83
N GLU A 308 6.73 2.19 -1.80
CA GLU A 308 7.40 2.78 -0.66
C GLU A 308 6.75 2.31 0.63
N MET A 309 7.57 1.92 1.61
CA MET A 309 7.07 1.41 2.88
C MET A 309 7.90 1.94 4.05
N VAL A 310 7.19 2.21 5.15
CA VAL A 310 7.81 2.31 6.48
C VAL A 310 7.17 1.28 7.40
N PHE A 311 7.98 0.56 8.19
CA PHE A 311 7.49 -0.55 8.97
C PHE A 311 8.31 -0.81 10.24
N ASN A 312 7.70 -1.54 11.17
CA ASN A 312 8.38 -2.19 12.27
C ASN A 312 8.50 -3.68 11.97
N GLN A 313 9.56 -4.31 12.46
CA GLN A 313 9.81 -5.72 12.32
C GLN A 313 9.93 -6.37 13.69
N THR A 314 9.26 -7.49 13.87
CA THR A 314 9.30 -8.30 15.10
C THR A 314 9.80 -9.69 14.75
N ASP A 315 10.65 -10.28 15.60
CA ASP A 315 11.02 -11.68 15.42
C ASP A 315 9.76 -12.54 15.59
N VAL A 316 9.45 -13.34 14.57
CA VAL A 316 8.26 -14.21 14.55
C VAL A 316 8.26 -15.26 15.67
N ASN A 317 9.43 -15.53 16.28
CA ASN A 317 9.58 -16.42 17.42
C ASN A 317 9.33 -15.74 18.76
N ASP A 318 9.25 -14.40 18.82
CA ASP A 318 9.02 -13.61 20.03
C ASP A 318 7.55 -13.27 20.28
N VAL A 319 6.61 -13.88 19.55
CA VAL A 319 5.17 -13.69 19.76
C VAL A 319 4.74 -14.35 21.08
N GLN A 320 5.09 -13.70 22.19
CA GLN A 320 4.44 -13.94 23.47
C GLN A 320 3.07 -13.23 23.42
N PRO A 321 1.97 -13.83 23.89
CA PRO A 321 0.71 -13.14 24.03
C PRO A 321 0.95 -11.92 24.91
N SER A 322 0.99 -10.76 24.30
CA SER A 322 1.44 -9.50 24.91
C SER A 322 0.52 -9.12 26.04
N LYS A 323 0.96 -9.34 27.28
CA LYS A 323 0.58 -8.48 28.37
C LYS A 323 1.12 -7.08 28.04
N LYS A 324 0.23 -6.20 27.51
CA LYS A 324 0.46 -4.76 27.37
C LYS A 324 1.84 -4.35 26.86
N ARG A 325 2.05 -4.34 25.56
CA ARG A 325 2.89 -3.35 24.90
C ARG A 325 2.02 -2.47 24.00
N ALA A 326 1.13 -1.74 24.65
CA ALA A 326 0.33 -0.68 24.03
C ALA A 326 1.02 0.69 24.09
N ASP A 327 2.29 0.70 24.46
CA ASP A 327 3.18 1.83 24.20
C ASP A 327 4.26 1.26 23.31
N GLY A 328 4.31 1.70 22.03
CA GLY A 328 5.48 1.51 21.23
C GLY A 328 6.67 1.86 22.11
N ASP A 329 7.70 1.01 22.14
CA ASP A 329 8.91 1.32 22.87
C ASP A 329 9.42 2.66 22.32
N GLY A 330 8.92 3.71 22.95
CA GLY A 330 9.36 5.07 22.74
C GLY A 330 10.73 5.26 23.38
N GLY A 331 11.67 4.43 23.00
CA GLY A 331 13.05 4.85 22.99
C GLY A 331 13.03 6.12 22.15
N SER A 332 13.07 7.27 22.83
CA SER A 332 12.84 8.58 22.24
C SER A 332 13.62 8.71 20.95
N CYS A 333 12.94 8.57 19.79
CA CYS A 333 13.55 8.92 18.51
C CYS A 333 13.94 10.38 18.61
N GLN A 334 15.22 10.67 18.52
CA GLN A 334 15.73 12.05 18.55
C GLN A 334 15.69 12.66 17.15
N LYS A 335 15.77 11.82 16.11
CA LYS A 335 15.70 12.22 14.70
C LYS A 335 14.51 11.53 14.05
N VAL A 336 13.41 12.25 13.96
CA VAL A 336 12.17 11.75 13.33
C VAL A 336 12.10 12.27 11.90
N CYS A 337 11.95 11.34 10.96
CA CYS A 337 11.75 11.65 9.56
C CYS A 337 10.29 11.42 9.13
N SER A 338 9.95 11.88 7.94
CA SER A 338 8.67 11.63 7.29
C SER A 338 8.87 11.39 5.80
N ILE A 339 8.11 10.43 5.27
CA ILE A 339 7.98 10.17 3.84
C ILE A 339 6.69 10.82 3.27
N ASP A 340 5.89 11.44 4.14
CA ASP A 340 4.63 12.10 3.79
C ASP A 340 4.78 13.62 3.63
N GLU A 341 5.80 14.22 4.28
CA GLU A 341 6.04 15.66 4.30
C GLU A 341 7.10 16.06 3.25
N THR A 342 7.25 15.29 2.18
CA THR A 342 8.22 15.49 1.11
C THR A 342 7.54 15.47 -0.26
N ASP A 343 8.03 16.33 -1.18
CA ASP A 343 7.64 16.30 -2.59
C ASP A 343 8.49 15.33 -3.42
N THR A 344 9.53 14.74 -2.81
CA THR A 344 10.46 13.83 -3.50
C THR A 344 10.21 12.39 -3.03
N VAL A 345 9.51 11.63 -3.85
CA VAL A 345 9.22 10.22 -3.59
C VAL A 345 10.49 9.42 -3.37
N GLY A 346 10.52 8.56 -2.36
CA GLY A 346 11.67 7.75 -1.98
C GLY A 346 12.75 8.48 -1.20
N THR A 347 12.52 9.77 -0.84
CA THR A 347 13.45 10.54 -0.02
C THR A 347 12.71 11.12 1.17
N ALA A 348 13.11 10.73 2.38
CA ALA A 348 12.53 11.25 3.60
C ALA A 348 13.02 12.68 3.92
N VAL A 349 12.24 13.39 4.72
CA VAL A 349 12.60 14.69 5.30
C VAL A 349 12.67 14.60 6.82
N LEU A 350 13.62 15.35 7.42
CA LEU A 350 13.77 15.40 8.88
C LEU A 350 12.74 16.37 9.47
N ILE A 351 11.76 15.85 10.22
CA ILE A 351 10.67 16.66 10.80
C ILE A 351 10.89 17.03 12.28
N GLU A 352 11.70 16.25 13.02
CA GLU A 352 12.08 16.53 14.41
C GLU A 352 13.57 16.18 14.63
N GLY A 353 14.28 16.96 15.49
CA GLY A 353 15.66 16.66 15.92
C GLY A 353 16.77 17.38 15.17
N ALA A 354 16.47 18.28 14.23
CA ALA A 354 17.49 19.13 13.63
C ALA A 354 17.86 20.29 14.57
N GLU A 355 19.12 20.38 14.99
CA GLU A 355 19.62 21.54 15.74
C GLU A 355 19.48 22.87 14.96
N GLY A 356 19.06 22.82 13.68
CA GLY A 356 18.89 23.97 12.78
C GLY A 356 17.45 24.47 12.62
N VAL A 357 16.42 23.68 12.88
CA VAL A 357 15.00 24.08 12.65
C VAL A 357 14.51 25.07 13.71
N ALA A 358 15.03 24.98 14.93
CA ALA A 358 14.72 25.94 15.99
C ALA A 358 15.24 27.38 15.71
N SER A 359 16.27 27.53 14.87
CA SER A 359 16.82 28.84 14.51
C SER A 359 16.01 29.57 13.43
N ALA A 360 15.29 28.87 12.58
CA ALA A 360 14.47 29.49 11.53
C ALA A 360 13.18 30.12 12.11
N ILE A 361 12.65 29.56 13.19
CA ILE A 361 11.45 30.11 13.84
C ILE A 361 11.79 31.31 14.75
N LEU A 362 12.99 31.36 15.31
CA LEU A 362 13.46 32.48 16.15
C LEU A 362 14.04 33.66 15.35
N GLY A 363 14.33 33.47 14.06
CA GLY A 363 14.88 34.51 13.18
C GLY A 363 13.90 35.61 12.76
N LEU A 364 12.59 35.44 12.95
CA LEU A 364 11.54 36.40 12.57
C LEU A 364 11.00 37.25 13.73
N SER A 365 11.46 37.06 14.98
CA SER A 365 11.00 37.83 16.14
C SER A 365 12.00 38.92 16.61
N GLY A 366 13.09 39.14 15.94
CA GLY A 366 14.06 40.13 16.27
C GLY A 366 14.10 41.28 15.27
N TRP A 367 13.21 42.26 15.39
CA TRP A 367 13.38 43.67 15.00
C TRP A 367 12.02 44.40 14.95
N LEU A 368 11.37 44.49 16.11
CA LEU A 368 10.37 45.54 16.36
C LEU A 368 10.73 46.21 17.70
N GLN A 369 11.76 47.03 17.67
CA GLN A 369 11.94 48.05 18.71
C GLN A 369 10.88 49.12 18.48
N LEU A 370 9.80 49.07 19.21
CA LEU A 370 8.85 50.17 19.33
C LEU A 370 9.54 51.29 20.15
N THR A 371 10.04 52.31 19.47
CA THR A 371 10.35 53.59 20.10
C THR A 371 9.03 54.28 20.45
N LEU A 372 8.63 54.17 21.70
CA LEU A 372 7.57 55.00 22.30
C LEU A 372 8.06 56.42 22.43
N TRP A 373 7.64 57.31 21.54
CA TRP A 373 7.73 58.75 21.72
C TRP A 373 6.58 59.15 22.64
N ILE A 374 6.92 59.62 23.89
CA ILE A 374 6.03 60.28 24.82
C ILE A 374 6.07 61.77 24.51
N PRO A 375 4.98 62.44 24.13
CA PRO A 375 4.95 63.88 24.08
C PRO A 375 4.74 64.44 25.46
N LEU A 376 5.70 65.29 25.95
CA LEU A 376 5.54 66.10 27.13
C LEU A 376 4.48 67.17 26.83
N PHE A 377 3.35 67.10 27.53
CA PHE A 377 2.41 68.24 27.59
C PHE A 377 2.79 69.15 28.76
N THR A 378 3.35 70.30 28.42
CA THR A 378 3.51 71.43 29.37
C THR A 378 2.12 72.07 29.59
N MET A 379 1.66 72.08 30.84
CA MET A 379 0.54 72.87 31.29
C MET A 379 0.97 74.34 31.39
N PHE A 380 0.32 75.20 30.62
CA PHE A 380 0.28 76.64 30.89
C PHE A 380 -1.03 76.94 31.60
N THR A 381 -0.88 77.39 32.89
CA THR A 381 -1.93 78.06 33.62
C THR A 381 -1.96 79.52 33.20
N ILE A 382 -3.10 80.01 32.73
CA ILE A 382 -3.39 81.41 32.67
C ILE A 382 -4.63 81.64 33.51
N GLY A 383 -4.46 82.35 34.63
CA GLY A 383 -5.54 82.92 35.38
C GLY A 383 -5.96 84.27 34.72
N MET A 384 -7.21 84.61 34.92
CA MET A 384 -7.65 85.97 35.31
C MET A 384 -9.12 86.19 34.99
N SER A 385 -9.70 86.62 36.03
CA SER A 385 -10.81 87.61 36.27
C SER A 385 -12.16 87.31 35.66
#